data_e77f34e71c18886ae64df243461f82b9
#
_entry.id   e77f34e71c18886ae64df243461f82b9
#
_cell.length_a   1.000
_cell.length_b   1.000
_cell.length_c   1.000
_cell.angle_alpha   90.00
_cell.angle_beta   90.00
_cell.angle_gamma   90.00
#
_symmetry.space_group_name_H-M   'P 1'
#
loop_
_entity.id
_entity.type
_entity.pdbx_description
1 polymer ?
#
loop_
_entity_poly.entity_id
_entity_poly.type
_entity_poly.pdbx_seq_one_letter_code
_entity_poly.pdbx_strand_id
1 'polypeptide(L)'
;PNDLVARGRKLGGILVEAARDNEGKPFAVCGIGVNVNYTPQEVPDGGLAAIGLSDLNESVPAVDMLLDEVYHAVIDAVDAWAKRLNAKEEDAGPLAPVHDEYIAHLNWIGKHVIARSPAGGELTRGVFKTVDAFGRACIETEDGLRSFHFEEASLRPLSE
;
A
#
# COMPACT_ATOMS: atom_id res chain seq x y z
N PRO A 1 2.73 -2.54 -0.03
CA PRO A 1 2.03 -1.37 -0.59
C PRO A 1 0.64 -1.13 0.03
N ASN A 2 0.12 -2.10 0.74
CA ASN A 2 -1.24 -2.12 1.29
C ASN A 2 -1.31 -1.82 2.80
N ASP A 3 -0.20 -1.57 3.47
CA ASP A 3 -0.19 -1.20 4.89
C ASP A 3 -0.29 0.32 5.04
N LEU A 4 -1.19 0.75 5.93
CA LEU A 4 -1.25 2.12 6.43
C LEU A 4 -0.27 2.23 7.60
N VAL A 5 0.68 3.15 7.51
CA VAL A 5 1.78 3.27 8.49
C VAL A 5 1.77 4.65 9.12
N ALA A 6 1.85 4.71 10.44
CA ALA A 6 1.99 5.92 11.21
C ALA A 6 3.13 5.75 12.24
N ARG A 7 4.04 6.72 12.31
CA ARG A 7 5.22 6.69 13.21
C ARG A 7 6.03 5.38 13.09
N GLY A 8 6.18 4.85 11.86
CA GLY A 8 6.91 3.61 11.61
C GLY A 8 6.19 2.33 12.07
N ARG A 9 4.92 2.40 12.48
CA ARG A 9 4.10 1.29 12.98
C ARG A 9 2.86 1.12 12.12
N LYS A 10 2.32 -0.11 12.03
CA LYS A 10 1.14 -0.43 11.23
C LYS A 10 -0.14 0.06 11.91
N LEU A 11 -0.79 1.03 11.30
CA LEU A 11 -2.09 1.56 11.73
C LEU A 11 -3.26 0.73 11.18
N GLY A 12 -3.07 0.14 10.00
CA GLY A 12 -4.12 -0.60 9.32
C GLY A 12 -3.63 -1.23 8.03
N GLY A 13 -4.55 -1.71 7.22
CA GLY A 13 -4.23 -2.28 5.92
C GLY A 13 -5.41 -2.26 4.97
N ILE A 14 -5.10 -2.33 3.69
CA ILE A 14 -6.05 -2.37 2.59
C ILE A 14 -5.83 -3.67 1.83
N LEU A 15 -6.90 -4.43 1.61
CA LEU A 15 -6.90 -5.63 0.79
C LEU A 15 -7.87 -5.43 -0.37
N VAL A 16 -7.40 -5.64 -1.59
CA VAL A 16 -8.25 -5.58 -2.79
C VAL A 16 -8.24 -6.94 -3.45
N GLU A 17 -9.42 -7.50 -3.65
CA GLU A 17 -9.64 -8.77 -4.32
C GLU A 17 -10.48 -8.55 -5.58
N ALA A 18 -9.97 -9.04 -6.73
CA ALA A 18 -10.69 -9.00 -7.98
C ALA A 18 -11.52 -10.28 -8.18
N ALA A 19 -12.75 -10.13 -8.63
CA ALA A 19 -13.66 -11.23 -8.90
C ALA A 19 -14.50 -10.96 -10.14
N ARG A 20 -15.34 -11.94 -10.52
CA ARG A 20 -16.37 -11.77 -11.55
C ARG A 20 -17.71 -12.18 -10.99
N ASP A 21 -18.76 -11.46 -11.40
CA ASP A 21 -20.13 -11.82 -11.06
C ASP A 21 -20.64 -13.02 -11.91
N ASN A 22 -21.89 -13.40 -11.68
CA ASN A 22 -22.52 -14.52 -12.38
C ASN A 22 -22.69 -14.29 -13.91
N GLU A 23 -22.57 -13.04 -14.37
CA GLU A 23 -22.62 -12.65 -15.77
C GLU A 23 -21.19 -12.52 -16.37
N GLY A 24 -20.16 -12.78 -15.58
CA GLY A 24 -18.75 -12.68 -15.97
C GLY A 24 -18.20 -11.26 -15.93
N LYS A 25 -18.93 -10.29 -15.42
CA LYS A 25 -18.51 -8.88 -15.29
C LYS A 25 -17.48 -8.75 -14.16
N PRO A 26 -16.31 -8.13 -14.41
CA PRO A 26 -15.31 -7.96 -13.38
C PRO A 26 -15.76 -6.93 -12.33
N PHE A 27 -15.43 -7.19 -11.07
CA PHE A 27 -15.55 -6.24 -9.96
C PHE A 27 -14.38 -6.44 -8.98
N ALA A 28 -14.16 -5.46 -8.11
CA ALA A 28 -13.20 -5.55 -7.03
C ALA A 28 -13.89 -5.33 -5.69
N VAL A 29 -13.44 -6.07 -4.68
CA VAL A 29 -13.83 -5.87 -3.28
C VAL A 29 -12.65 -5.26 -2.56
N CYS A 30 -12.86 -4.11 -1.92
CA CYS A 30 -11.85 -3.42 -1.15
C CYS A 30 -12.18 -3.54 0.34
N GLY A 31 -11.36 -4.29 1.08
CA GLY A 31 -11.41 -4.37 2.53
C GLY A 31 -10.42 -3.39 3.15
N ILE A 32 -10.89 -2.54 4.06
CA ILE A 32 -10.04 -1.58 4.77
C ILE A 32 -10.15 -1.83 6.27
N GLY A 33 -9.01 -2.14 6.91
CA GLY A 33 -8.91 -2.32 8.35
C GLY A 33 -8.08 -1.22 8.98
N VAL A 34 -8.59 -0.58 10.03
CA VAL A 34 -7.90 0.46 10.80
C VAL A 34 -7.95 0.12 12.28
N ASN A 35 -6.81 0.16 12.96
CA ASN A 35 -6.75 0.04 14.42
C ASN A 35 -7.21 1.36 15.03
N VAL A 36 -8.42 1.39 15.59
CA VAL A 36 -8.98 2.63 16.17
C VAL A 36 -8.64 2.73 17.66
N ASN A 37 -9.31 1.95 18.50
CA ASN A 37 -9.17 1.99 19.97
C ASN A 37 -8.41 0.79 20.53
N TYR A 38 -8.00 -0.13 19.68
CA TYR A 38 -7.28 -1.34 20.07
C TYR A 38 -6.00 -1.47 19.26
N THR A 39 -4.90 -1.70 19.94
CA THR A 39 -3.60 -1.95 19.33
C THR A 39 -3.19 -3.40 19.56
N PRO A 40 -3.11 -4.23 18.51
CA PRO A 40 -2.58 -5.59 18.63
C PRO A 40 -1.18 -5.59 19.24
N GLN A 41 -0.93 -6.46 20.22
CA GLN A 41 0.37 -6.55 20.89
C GLN A 41 1.34 -7.50 20.16
N GLU A 42 0.81 -8.44 19.39
CA GLU A 42 1.63 -9.38 18.62
C GLU A 42 2.19 -8.71 17.37
N VAL A 43 3.48 -8.89 17.17
CA VAL A 43 4.17 -8.45 15.95
C VAL A 43 4.41 -9.69 15.09
N PRO A 44 3.82 -9.79 13.89
CA PRO A 44 4.10 -10.89 12.99
C PRO A 44 5.58 -10.94 12.61
N ASP A 45 6.13 -12.13 12.40
CA ASP A 45 7.52 -12.30 11.97
C ASP A 45 7.85 -11.45 10.74
N GLY A 46 8.79 -10.53 10.88
CA GLY A 46 9.19 -9.58 9.85
C GLY A 46 8.16 -8.49 9.53
N GLY A 47 7.10 -8.36 10.36
CA GLY A 47 6.08 -7.32 10.25
C GLY A 47 6.42 -6.05 11.03
N LEU A 48 5.58 -5.02 10.86
CA LEU A 48 5.63 -3.81 11.68
C LEU A 48 4.80 -4.03 12.96
N ALA A 49 5.28 -3.48 14.08
CA ALA A 49 4.47 -3.37 15.29
C ALA A 49 3.21 -2.54 15.00
N ALA A 50 2.08 -2.91 15.60
CA ALA A 50 0.83 -2.18 15.40
C ALA A 50 0.78 -0.87 16.20
N ILE A 51 -0.06 0.06 15.72
CA ILE A 51 -0.43 1.29 16.43
C ILE A 51 -1.92 1.56 16.19
N GLY A 52 -2.62 2.13 17.17
CA GLY A 52 -4.00 2.56 17.04
C GLY A 52 -4.12 4.07 16.85
N LEU A 53 -5.27 4.54 16.38
CA LEU A 53 -5.57 5.97 16.31
C LEU A 53 -5.55 6.59 17.71
N SER A 54 -6.01 5.87 18.74
CA SER A 54 -5.95 6.30 20.13
C SER A 54 -4.53 6.50 20.67
N ASP A 55 -3.53 5.84 20.08
CA ASP A 55 -2.12 6.06 20.43
C ASP A 55 -1.53 7.31 19.75
N LEU A 56 -2.21 7.83 18.74
CA LEU A 56 -1.76 8.97 17.93
C LEU A 56 -2.42 10.29 18.36
N ASN A 57 -3.66 10.24 18.82
CA ASN A 57 -4.48 11.39 19.11
C ASN A 57 -5.18 11.23 20.47
N GLU A 58 -5.30 12.34 21.22
CA GLU A 58 -6.03 12.36 22.50
C GLU A 58 -7.55 12.18 22.31
N SER A 59 -8.08 12.54 21.14
CA SER A 59 -9.49 12.39 20.79
C SER A 59 -9.60 11.62 19.46
N VAL A 60 -10.32 10.51 19.49
CA VAL A 60 -10.58 9.68 18.32
C VAL A 60 -12.08 9.78 18.00
N PRO A 61 -12.47 9.98 16.73
CA PRO A 61 -13.87 9.98 16.34
C PRO A 61 -14.57 8.66 16.70
N ALA A 62 -15.89 8.71 16.86
CA ALA A 62 -16.69 7.50 16.98
C ALA A 62 -16.50 6.62 15.72
N VAL A 63 -16.50 5.30 15.91
CA VAL A 63 -16.16 4.35 14.83
C VAL A 63 -17.12 4.47 13.64
N ASP A 64 -18.39 4.72 13.89
CA ASP A 64 -19.41 4.94 12.87
C ASP A 64 -19.14 6.21 12.03
N MET A 65 -18.74 7.30 12.67
CA MET A 65 -18.34 8.54 11.97
C MET A 65 -17.09 8.32 11.11
N LEU A 66 -16.08 7.64 11.68
CA LEU A 66 -14.85 7.34 10.94
C LEU A 66 -15.14 6.42 9.74
N LEU A 67 -16.02 5.43 9.92
CA LEU A 67 -16.44 4.53 8.83
C LEU A 67 -17.08 5.30 7.68
N ASP A 68 -17.99 6.24 8.00
CA ASP A 68 -18.69 7.05 7.01
C ASP A 68 -17.72 7.96 6.24
N GLU A 69 -16.81 8.64 6.95
CA GLU A 69 -15.78 9.48 6.34
C GLU A 69 -14.85 8.68 5.42
N VAL A 70 -14.35 7.52 5.88
CA VAL A 70 -13.46 6.65 5.09
C VAL A 70 -14.18 6.12 3.86
N TYR A 71 -15.44 5.68 4.01
CA TYR A 71 -16.24 5.18 2.89
C TYR A 71 -16.39 6.23 1.79
N HIS A 72 -16.82 7.45 2.13
CA HIS A 72 -16.99 8.51 1.15
C HIS A 72 -15.67 8.93 0.51
N ALA A 73 -14.61 9.06 1.31
CA ALA A 73 -13.28 9.42 0.80
C ALA A 73 -12.75 8.38 -0.20
N VAL A 74 -12.98 7.08 0.04
CA VAL A 74 -12.56 6.02 -0.87
C VAL A 74 -13.36 6.05 -2.17
N ILE A 75 -14.68 6.20 -2.10
CA ILE A 75 -15.54 6.29 -3.30
C ILE A 75 -15.14 7.49 -4.16
N ASP A 76 -14.98 8.66 -3.56
CA ASP A 76 -14.59 9.88 -4.27
C ASP A 76 -13.20 9.75 -4.91
N ALA A 77 -12.24 9.12 -4.21
CA ALA A 77 -10.89 8.88 -4.73
C ALA A 77 -10.90 7.90 -5.91
N VAL A 78 -11.66 6.81 -5.82
CA VAL A 78 -11.80 5.82 -6.91
C VAL A 78 -12.46 6.44 -8.13
N ASP A 79 -13.52 7.21 -7.96
CA ASP A 79 -14.20 7.91 -9.04
C ASP A 79 -13.28 8.94 -9.72
N ALA A 80 -12.52 9.70 -8.93
CA ALA A 80 -11.56 10.66 -9.46
C ALA A 80 -10.43 9.96 -10.23
N TRP A 81 -9.91 8.86 -9.70
CA TRP A 81 -8.90 8.03 -10.37
C TRP A 81 -9.42 7.46 -11.70
N ALA A 82 -10.62 6.87 -11.71
CA ALA A 82 -11.22 6.29 -12.90
C ALA A 82 -11.45 7.33 -14.01
N LYS A 83 -11.91 8.53 -13.66
CA LYS A 83 -12.07 9.65 -14.62
C LYS A 83 -10.73 10.07 -15.21
N ARG A 84 -9.66 10.16 -14.39
CA ARG A 84 -8.33 10.55 -14.84
C ARG A 84 -7.67 9.45 -15.68
N LEU A 85 -7.90 8.18 -15.35
CA LEU A 85 -7.39 7.04 -16.11
C LEU A 85 -7.96 7.01 -17.52
N ASN A 86 -9.28 7.20 -17.66
CA ASN A 86 -9.97 7.24 -18.95
C ASN A 86 -9.55 8.44 -19.85
N ALA A 87 -8.97 9.48 -19.26
CA ALA A 87 -8.50 10.66 -19.99
C ALA A 87 -7.03 10.57 -20.42
N LYS A 88 -6.30 9.52 -20.02
CA LYS A 88 -4.87 9.33 -20.34
C LYS A 88 -4.66 8.37 -21.51
N GLU A 89 -3.45 8.40 -22.08
CA GLU A 89 -3.00 7.45 -23.09
C GLU A 89 -3.00 6.02 -22.52
N GLU A 90 -3.37 5.04 -23.36
CA GLU A 90 -3.50 3.63 -22.97
C GLU A 90 -2.25 3.03 -22.30
N ASP A 91 -1.06 3.54 -22.65
CA ASP A 91 0.23 3.04 -22.16
C ASP A 91 0.74 3.74 -20.88
N ALA A 92 -0.03 4.68 -20.31
CA ALA A 92 0.45 5.46 -19.16
C ALA A 92 0.57 4.68 -17.85
N GLY A 93 -0.05 3.50 -17.77
CA GLY A 93 -0.11 2.67 -16.55
C GLY A 93 -1.18 3.10 -15.56
N PRO A 94 -1.72 2.14 -14.77
CA PRO A 94 -2.88 2.39 -13.90
C PRO A 94 -2.62 3.36 -12.75
N LEU A 95 -1.39 3.51 -12.27
CA LEU A 95 -1.04 4.48 -11.23
C LEU A 95 -0.78 5.89 -11.78
N ALA A 96 -0.59 6.06 -13.09
CA ALA A 96 -0.22 7.34 -13.66
C ALA A 96 -1.11 8.53 -13.22
N PRO A 97 -2.44 8.39 -13.03
CA PRO A 97 -3.29 9.49 -12.58
C PRO A 97 -3.01 9.98 -11.15
N VAL A 98 -2.43 9.15 -10.30
CA VAL A 98 -2.21 9.40 -8.86
C VAL A 98 -0.76 9.14 -8.43
N HIS A 99 0.14 8.93 -9.39
CA HIS A 99 1.50 8.47 -9.15
C HIS A 99 2.28 9.39 -8.19
N ASP A 100 2.30 10.69 -8.44
CA ASP A 100 3.07 11.64 -7.62
C ASP A 100 2.52 11.72 -6.20
N GLU A 101 1.19 11.71 -6.05
CA GLU A 101 0.54 11.68 -4.75
C GLU A 101 0.84 10.38 -4.00
N TYR A 102 0.80 9.24 -4.69
CA TYR A 102 1.15 7.95 -4.11
C TYR A 102 2.60 7.89 -3.64
N ILE A 103 3.55 8.36 -4.48
CA ILE A 103 4.98 8.42 -4.15
C ILE A 103 5.24 9.30 -2.92
N ALA A 104 4.55 10.43 -2.81
CA ALA A 104 4.70 11.34 -1.66
C ALA A 104 4.33 10.70 -0.31
N HIS A 105 3.49 9.65 -0.32
CA HIS A 105 3.06 8.94 0.88
C HIS A 105 3.78 7.59 1.08
N LEU A 106 4.67 7.18 0.16
CA LEU A 106 5.39 5.92 0.31
C LEU A 106 6.44 5.99 1.41
N ASN A 107 6.42 4.95 2.25
CA ASN A 107 7.49 4.72 3.21
C ASN A 107 8.73 4.12 2.52
N TRP A 108 9.88 4.30 3.15
CA TRP A 108 11.16 3.67 2.82
C TRP A 108 11.81 4.12 1.50
N ILE A 109 11.27 5.08 0.76
CA ILE A 109 11.97 5.66 -0.40
C ILE A 109 13.34 6.16 0.06
N GLY A 110 14.40 5.79 -0.68
CA GLY A 110 15.79 6.09 -0.34
C GLY A 110 16.41 5.19 0.72
N LYS A 111 15.66 4.26 1.32
CA LYS A 111 16.18 3.31 2.31
C LYS A 111 16.69 2.02 1.66
N HIS A 112 17.66 1.39 2.33
CA HIS A 112 18.07 0.04 1.97
C HIS A 112 16.98 -0.97 2.33
N VAL A 113 16.63 -1.81 1.38
CA VAL A 113 15.60 -2.84 1.51
C VAL A 113 16.09 -4.19 1.00
N ILE A 114 15.43 -5.24 1.49
CA ILE A 114 15.49 -6.59 0.89
C ILE A 114 14.16 -6.86 0.22
N ALA A 115 14.18 -7.32 -1.04
CA ALA A 115 13.05 -7.91 -1.71
C ALA A 115 13.06 -9.43 -1.46
N ARG A 116 11.95 -9.97 -0.96
CA ARG A 116 11.77 -11.40 -0.68
C ARG A 116 10.62 -11.95 -1.51
N SER A 117 10.82 -13.15 -2.03
CA SER A 117 9.75 -13.90 -2.70
C SER A 117 8.65 -14.30 -1.70
N PRO A 118 7.44 -14.68 -2.19
CA PRO A 118 6.39 -15.22 -1.33
C PRO A 118 6.81 -16.45 -0.52
N ALA A 119 7.77 -17.23 -1.03
CA ALA A 119 8.36 -18.37 -0.32
C ALA A 119 9.41 -17.95 0.73
N GLY A 120 9.65 -16.65 0.94
CA GLY A 120 10.57 -16.10 1.93
C GLY A 120 12.03 -15.98 1.48
N GLY A 121 12.39 -16.50 0.29
CA GLY A 121 13.73 -16.37 -0.26
C GLY A 121 14.08 -14.93 -0.65
N GLU A 122 15.34 -14.53 -0.45
CA GLU A 122 15.84 -13.25 -0.90
C GLU A 122 15.98 -13.22 -2.43
N LEU A 123 15.38 -12.23 -3.08
CA LEU A 123 15.48 -11.99 -4.53
C LEU A 123 16.57 -10.97 -4.85
N THR A 124 16.64 -9.93 -4.05
CA THR A 124 17.65 -8.87 -4.19
C THR A 124 17.65 -7.97 -2.96
N ARG A 125 18.71 -7.16 -2.85
CA ARG A 125 18.82 -6.04 -1.89
C ARG A 125 19.34 -4.80 -2.61
N GLY A 126 18.97 -3.64 -2.12
CA GLY A 126 19.39 -2.37 -2.70
C GLY A 126 18.60 -1.20 -2.10
N VAL A 127 18.66 -0.06 -2.78
CA VAL A 127 17.93 1.15 -2.37
C VAL A 127 16.56 1.19 -3.04
N PHE A 128 15.50 1.28 -2.25
CA PHE A 128 14.14 1.45 -2.78
C PHE A 128 14.00 2.86 -3.36
N LYS A 129 13.86 2.98 -4.67
CA LYS A 129 13.85 4.25 -5.38
C LYS A 129 12.44 4.81 -5.57
N THR A 130 11.51 3.97 -5.98
CA THR A 130 10.15 4.39 -6.33
C THR A 130 9.25 3.18 -6.57
N VAL A 131 7.98 3.46 -6.85
CA VAL A 131 7.06 2.54 -7.53
C VAL A 131 6.76 3.15 -8.90
N ASP A 132 6.77 2.37 -9.95
CA ASP A 132 6.48 2.88 -11.30
C ASP A 132 4.96 3.00 -11.55
N ALA A 133 4.60 3.54 -12.71
CA ALA A 133 3.19 3.76 -13.08
C ALA A 133 2.37 2.46 -13.22
N PHE A 134 3.04 1.29 -13.26
CA PHE A 134 2.41 -0.03 -13.27
C PHE A 134 2.34 -0.68 -11.88
N GLY A 135 2.74 0.02 -10.82
CA GLY A 135 2.70 -0.48 -9.45
C GLY A 135 3.90 -1.37 -9.07
N ARG A 136 4.96 -1.43 -9.89
CA ARG A 136 6.14 -2.23 -9.59
C ARG A 136 7.10 -1.48 -8.71
N ALA A 137 7.57 -2.12 -7.66
CA ALA A 137 8.63 -1.59 -6.78
C ALA A 137 9.98 -1.58 -7.51
N CYS A 138 10.63 -0.43 -7.58
CA CYS A 138 11.90 -0.23 -8.26
C CYS A 138 13.04 -0.11 -7.23
N ILE A 139 14.00 -1.04 -7.30
CA ILE A 139 15.14 -1.13 -6.38
C ILE A 139 16.43 -0.94 -7.18
N GLU A 140 17.22 0.03 -6.78
CA GLU A 140 18.57 0.24 -7.32
C GLU A 140 19.55 -0.71 -6.64
N THR A 141 20.19 -1.55 -7.40
CA THR A 141 21.20 -2.52 -6.98
C THR A 141 22.55 -2.19 -7.60
N GLU A 142 23.60 -2.90 -7.23
CA GLU A 142 24.93 -2.78 -7.85
C GLU A 142 24.91 -3.08 -9.35
N ASP A 143 23.99 -3.97 -9.80
CA ASP A 143 23.84 -4.38 -11.21
C ASP A 143 22.83 -3.50 -11.98
N GLY A 144 22.28 -2.46 -11.35
CA GLY A 144 21.30 -1.55 -11.95
C GLY A 144 19.91 -1.63 -11.31
N LEU A 145 18.93 -1.00 -11.98
CA LEU A 145 17.56 -0.93 -11.49
C LEU A 145 16.79 -2.24 -11.75
N ARG A 146 16.20 -2.80 -10.69
CA ARG A 146 15.31 -3.96 -10.76
C ARG A 146 13.91 -3.58 -10.33
N SER A 147 12.89 -4.11 -11.04
CA SER A 147 11.49 -3.87 -10.76
C SER A 147 10.75 -5.17 -10.45
N PHE A 148 9.85 -5.13 -9.46
CA PHE A 148 9.10 -6.29 -8.98
C PHE A 148 7.64 -5.93 -8.81
N HIS A 149 6.73 -6.79 -9.29
CA HIS A 149 5.33 -6.74 -8.92
C HIS A 149 5.13 -7.17 -7.46
N PHE A 150 4.04 -6.71 -6.85
CA PHE A 150 3.72 -7.04 -5.44
C PHE A 150 3.49 -8.55 -5.22
N GLU A 151 3.09 -9.27 -6.26
CA GLU A 151 2.93 -10.74 -6.24
C GLU A 151 4.28 -11.47 -6.27
N GLU A 152 5.31 -10.84 -6.83
CA GLU A 152 6.64 -11.42 -6.97
C GLU A 152 7.50 -11.19 -5.74
N ALA A 153 7.32 -10.03 -5.08
CA ALA A 153 8.18 -9.64 -3.98
C ALA A 153 7.48 -8.81 -2.90
N SER A 154 7.86 -9.06 -1.66
CA SER A 154 7.60 -8.17 -0.53
C SER A 154 8.89 -7.45 -0.13
N LEU A 155 8.79 -6.15 0.16
CA LEU A 155 9.93 -5.35 0.65
C LEU A 155 10.00 -5.39 2.17
N ARG A 156 11.23 -5.42 2.68
CA ARG A 156 11.54 -5.26 4.10
C ARG A 156 12.69 -4.26 4.24
N PRO A 157 12.56 -3.24 5.12
CA PRO A 157 13.69 -2.36 5.38
C PRO A 157 14.82 -3.15 6.05
N LEU A 158 16.05 -2.82 5.68
CA LEU A 158 17.21 -3.26 6.44
C LEU A 158 17.29 -2.37 7.69
N SER A 159 17.37 -2.99 8.86
CA SER A 159 17.70 -2.28 10.10
C SER A 159 19.10 -1.68 9.96
N GLU A 160 19.23 -0.41 10.29
CA GLU A 160 20.54 0.25 10.43
C GLU A 160 21.28 -0.36 11.60
#